data_7a9f4169dc1fc95748a4199b3b7472e5
#
_entry.id   7a9f4169dc1fc95748a4199b3b7472e5
#
_cell.length_a   1.000
_cell.length_b   1.000
_cell.length_c   1.000
_cell.angle_alpha   90.00
_cell.angle_beta   90.00
_cell.angle_gamma   90.00
#
_symmetry.space_group_name_H-M   'P 1'
#
loop_
_entity.id
_entity.type
_entity.pdbx_description
1 polymer ?
#
loop_
_entity_poly.entity_id
_entity_poly.type
_entity_poly.pdbx_seq_one_letter_code
_entity_poly.pdbx_strand_id
1 'polypeptide(L)'
;MAIQNVGTAPFYMMVTFEIAPEDESEFNDIYDNDHIPNILKLKGVIEVIRFKDAAPNENGLLVYSALYVLAQENLHQTPEWKELSDLGRWAPVMRPKIKSRTRRAGPVVARFNNSSN
;
A
#
# COMPACT_ATOMS: atom_id res chain seq x y z
N MET A 1 28.11 -2.79 -0.73
CA MET A 1 27.23 -2.97 0.37
C MET A 1 25.84 -2.45 0.03
N ALA A 2 24.88 -3.06 0.61
CA ALA A 2 23.49 -2.79 0.26
C ALA A 2 22.94 -1.50 0.85
N ILE A 3 23.72 -0.81 1.62
CA ILE A 3 23.27 0.37 2.36
C ILE A 3 22.78 1.49 1.47
N GLN A 4 23.33 1.61 0.27
CA GLN A 4 22.93 2.70 -0.60
C GLN A 4 21.43 2.64 -0.92
N ASN A 5 20.80 1.47 -0.81
CA ASN A 5 19.37 1.35 -1.07
C ASN A 5 18.54 2.01 0.01
N VAL A 6 19.08 2.14 1.21
CA VAL A 6 18.37 2.81 2.30
C VAL A 6 18.13 4.27 1.95
N GLY A 7 19.13 4.91 1.34
CA GLY A 7 19.01 6.32 1.00
C GLY A 7 18.04 6.63 -0.12
N THR A 8 17.63 5.62 -0.90
CA THR A 8 16.72 5.85 -2.03
C THR A 8 15.27 5.82 -1.65
N ALA A 9 14.95 5.28 -0.46
CA ALA A 9 13.57 5.17 -0.02
C ALA A 9 13.49 5.36 1.49
N PRO A 10 13.62 6.60 1.96
CA PRO A 10 13.75 6.87 3.38
C PRO A 10 12.43 6.89 4.15
N PHE A 11 11.30 6.78 3.48
CA PHE A 11 10.00 6.88 4.15
C PHE A 11 9.09 5.73 3.75
N TYR A 12 8.08 5.47 4.59
CA TYR A 12 7.08 4.45 4.27
C TYR A 12 5.68 4.94 4.63
N MET A 13 4.69 4.32 3.99
CA MET A 13 3.29 4.40 4.40
C MET A 13 2.72 2.99 4.33
N MET A 14 2.15 2.52 5.42
CA MET A 14 1.49 1.23 5.50
C MET A 14 0.00 1.45 5.62
N VAL A 15 -0.77 0.83 4.74
CA VAL A 15 -2.23 0.84 4.83
C VAL A 15 -2.70 -0.58 5.05
N THR A 16 -3.68 -0.76 5.95
CA THR A 16 -4.27 -2.05 6.24
C THR A 16 -5.78 -1.96 6.04
N PHE A 17 -6.34 -2.92 5.32
CA PHE A 17 -7.76 -2.99 5.01
C PHE A 17 -8.37 -4.25 5.60
N GLU A 18 -9.61 -4.13 6.08
CA GLU A 18 -10.45 -5.28 6.39
C GLU A 18 -11.51 -5.40 5.31
N ILE A 19 -11.66 -6.60 4.75
CA ILE A 19 -12.45 -6.84 3.55
C ILE A 19 -13.34 -8.06 3.77
N ALA A 20 -14.61 -7.97 3.34
CA ALA A 20 -15.48 -9.13 3.33
C ALA A 20 -14.94 -10.18 2.36
N PRO A 21 -14.98 -11.48 2.73
CA PRO A 21 -14.47 -12.54 1.86
C PRO A 21 -15.08 -12.54 0.46
N GLU A 22 -16.35 -12.21 0.34
CA GLU A 22 -17.02 -12.17 -0.97
C GLU A 22 -16.48 -11.07 -1.88
N ASP A 23 -15.80 -10.06 -1.33
CA ASP A 23 -15.23 -8.95 -2.11
C ASP A 23 -13.77 -9.18 -2.48
N GLU A 24 -13.19 -10.30 -2.07
CA GLU A 24 -11.74 -10.50 -2.21
C GLU A 24 -11.26 -10.46 -3.65
N SER A 25 -11.95 -11.17 -4.53
CA SER A 25 -11.53 -11.24 -5.94
C SER A 25 -11.57 -9.86 -6.60
N GLU A 26 -12.64 -9.12 -6.37
CA GLU A 26 -12.78 -7.78 -6.91
C GLU A 26 -11.75 -6.82 -6.31
N PHE A 27 -11.51 -6.94 -5.00
CA PHE A 27 -10.51 -6.11 -4.34
C PHE A 27 -9.13 -6.30 -4.96
N ASN A 28 -8.72 -7.56 -5.14
CA ASN A 28 -7.41 -7.85 -5.72
C ASN A 28 -7.30 -7.33 -7.15
N ASP A 29 -8.36 -7.53 -7.96
CA ASP A 29 -8.36 -7.07 -9.33
C ASP A 29 -8.21 -5.54 -9.40
N ILE A 30 -9.03 -4.82 -8.65
CA ILE A 30 -9.03 -3.36 -8.70
C ILE A 30 -7.75 -2.78 -8.10
N TYR A 31 -7.31 -3.32 -6.97
CA TYR A 31 -6.11 -2.81 -6.32
C TYR A 31 -4.87 -2.99 -7.19
N ASP A 32 -4.71 -4.19 -7.77
CA ASP A 32 -3.51 -4.51 -8.55
C ASP A 32 -3.54 -3.91 -9.95
N ASN A 33 -4.71 -3.78 -10.56
CA ASN A 33 -4.79 -3.36 -11.95
C ASN A 33 -5.17 -1.90 -12.15
N ASP A 34 -5.79 -1.27 -11.14
CA ASP A 34 -6.16 0.14 -11.20
C ASP A 34 -5.38 0.98 -10.21
N HIS A 35 -5.54 0.69 -8.91
CA HIS A 35 -5.06 1.58 -7.86
C HIS A 35 -3.53 1.68 -7.81
N ILE A 36 -2.85 0.54 -7.69
CA ILE A 36 -1.39 0.55 -7.60
C ILE A 36 -0.75 1.12 -8.87
N PRO A 37 -1.16 0.70 -10.08
CA PRO A 37 -0.57 1.30 -11.28
C PRO A 37 -0.75 2.81 -11.35
N ASN A 38 -1.89 3.32 -10.89
CA ASN A 38 -2.11 4.76 -10.88
C ASN A 38 -1.20 5.48 -9.87
N ILE A 39 -1.08 4.94 -8.66
CA ILE A 39 -0.21 5.53 -7.63
C ILE A 39 1.26 5.48 -8.07
N LEU A 40 1.67 4.42 -8.76
CA LEU A 40 3.05 4.29 -9.22
C LEU A 40 3.43 5.34 -10.27
N LYS A 41 2.47 6.05 -10.85
CA LYS A 41 2.77 7.17 -11.75
C LYS A 41 3.31 8.38 -11.00
N LEU A 42 3.12 8.43 -9.68
CA LEU A 42 3.57 9.58 -8.90
C LEU A 42 5.06 9.46 -8.63
N LYS A 43 5.82 10.50 -9.01
CA LYS A 43 7.24 10.55 -8.72
C LYS A 43 7.45 10.52 -7.20
N GLY A 44 8.32 9.64 -6.76
CA GLY A 44 8.58 9.46 -5.34
C GLY A 44 7.98 8.20 -4.76
N VAL A 45 7.06 7.55 -5.44
CA VAL A 45 6.61 6.21 -5.06
C VAL A 45 7.61 5.22 -5.66
N ILE A 46 8.38 4.58 -4.79
CA ILE A 46 9.50 3.72 -5.21
C ILE A 46 9.02 2.29 -5.43
N GLU A 47 8.18 1.79 -4.53
CA GLU A 47 7.80 0.39 -4.53
C GLU A 47 6.52 0.23 -3.73
N VAL A 48 5.71 -0.75 -4.09
CA VAL A 48 4.53 -1.14 -3.32
C VAL A 48 4.58 -2.64 -3.11
N ILE A 49 4.47 -3.07 -1.87
CA ILE A 49 4.49 -4.49 -1.50
C ILE A 49 3.17 -4.81 -0.81
N ARG A 50 2.52 -5.88 -1.24
CA ARG A 50 1.23 -6.28 -0.67
C ARG A 50 1.40 -7.47 0.25
N PHE A 51 0.58 -7.50 1.30
CA PHE A 51 0.55 -8.59 2.27
C PHE A 51 -0.89 -9.02 2.52
N LYS A 52 -1.07 -10.29 2.83
CA LYS A 52 -2.34 -10.82 3.30
C LYS A 52 -2.07 -11.59 4.57
N ASP A 53 -2.85 -11.34 5.62
CA ASP A 53 -2.74 -12.12 6.85
C ASP A 53 -3.11 -13.57 6.56
N ALA A 54 -2.43 -14.50 7.24
CA ALA A 54 -2.57 -15.94 6.97
C ALA A 54 -3.99 -16.45 7.23
N ALA A 55 -4.74 -15.79 8.11
CA ALA A 55 -6.09 -16.19 8.47
C ALA A 55 -6.99 -14.96 8.60
N PRO A 56 -8.31 -15.12 8.39
CA PRO A 56 -9.26 -14.04 8.68
C PRO A 56 -9.17 -13.62 10.14
N ASN A 57 -9.57 -12.38 10.42
CA ASN A 57 -9.61 -11.90 11.79
C ASN A 57 -10.81 -12.50 12.55
N GLU A 58 -10.97 -12.12 13.81
CA GLU A 58 -12.02 -12.66 14.67
C GLU A 58 -13.43 -12.38 14.16
N ASN A 59 -13.58 -11.37 13.30
CA ASN A 59 -14.88 -11.02 12.70
C ASN A 59 -15.10 -11.70 11.36
N GLY A 60 -14.20 -12.59 10.95
CA GLY A 60 -14.30 -13.28 9.67
C GLY A 60 -13.90 -12.45 8.48
N LEU A 61 -13.28 -11.30 8.69
CA LEU A 61 -12.85 -10.42 7.61
C LEU A 61 -11.42 -10.75 7.20
N LEU A 62 -11.14 -10.60 5.91
CA LEU A 62 -9.78 -10.76 5.39
C LEU A 62 -9.00 -9.49 5.66
N VAL A 63 -7.73 -9.65 6.01
CA VAL A 63 -6.85 -8.51 6.33
C VAL A 63 -5.75 -8.43 5.28
N TYR A 64 -5.73 -7.33 4.56
CA TYR A 64 -4.74 -7.03 3.53
C TYR A 64 -3.99 -5.75 3.88
N SER A 65 -2.70 -5.76 3.66
CA SER A 65 -1.87 -4.57 3.87
C SER A 65 -1.06 -4.25 2.63
N ALA A 66 -0.74 -2.98 2.45
CA ALA A 66 0.17 -2.55 1.40
C ALA A 66 1.20 -1.62 2.02
N LEU A 67 2.47 -1.92 1.74
CA LEU A 67 3.59 -1.10 2.16
C LEU A 67 4.04 -0.27 0.97
N TYR A 68 3.94 1.03 1.09
CA TYR A 68 4.40 1.97 0.07
C TYR A 68 5.75 2.52 0.52
N VAL A 69 6.76 2.32 -0.31
CA VAL A 69 8.12 2.81 -0.06
C VAL A 69 8.26 4.13 -0.80
N LEU A 70 8.58 5.19 -0.07
CA LEU A 70 8.45 6.56 -0.56
C LEU A 70 9.78 7.31 -0.45
N ALA A 71 10.05 8.13 -1.47
CA ALA A 71 11.24 8.99 -1.48
C ALA A 71 11.04 10.27 -0.67
N GLN A 72 9.80 10.64 -0.36
CA GLN A 72 9.48 11.89 0.33
C GLN A 72 8.52 11.63 1.48
N GLU A 73 8.68 12.39 2.54
CA GLU A 73 7.80 12.30 3.69
C GLU A 73 6.39 12.76 3.33
N ASN A 74 5.39 12.03 3.82
CA ASN A 74 3.97 12.38 3.65
C ASN A 74 3.51 12.52 2.20
N LEU A 75 4.17 11.83 1.29
CA LEU A 75 3.78 11.84 -0.12
C LEU A 75 2.31 11.43 -0.31
N HIS A 76 1.82 10.53 0.53
CA HIS A 76 0.43 10.04 0.48
C HIS A 76 -0.60 11.11 0.91
N GLN A 77 -0.16 12.26 1.41
CA GLN A 77 -1.04 13.35 1.82
C GLN A 77 -1.07 14.48 0.82
N THR A 78 -0.42 14.33 -0.33
CA THR A 78 -0.37 15.37 -1.34
C THR A 78 -1.62 15.35 -2.22
N PRO A 79 -1.97 16.50 -2.84
CA PRO A 79 -3.07 16.54 -3.80
C PRO A 79 -2.85 15.62 -4.99
N GLU A 80 -1.61 15.47 -5.43
CA GLU A 80 -1.26 14.59 -6.54
C GLU A 80 -1.57 13.12 -6.23
N TRP A 81 -1.27 12.68 -5.02
CA TRP A 81 -1.61 11.34 -4.58
C TRP A 81 -3.12 11.13 -4.62
N LYS A 82 -3.87 12.10 -4.07
CA LYS A 82 -5.32 11.99 -4.03
C LYS A 82 -5.90 11.90 -5.44
N GLU A 83 -5.41 12.73 -6.34
CA GLU A 83 -5.87 12.73 -7.72
C GLU A 83 -5.66 11.38 -8.38
N LEU A 84 -4.47 10.78 -8.21
CA LEU A 84 -4.18 9.48 -8.79
C LEU A 84 -4.98 8.37 -8.10
N SER A 85 -5.16 8.47 -6.79
CA SER A 85 -5.94 7.49 -6.03
C SER A 85 -7.42 7.48 -6.44
N ASP A 86 -7.93 8.60 -6.92
CA ASP A 86 -9.34 8.69 -7.33
C ASP A 86 -9.59 8.21 -8.75
N LEU A 87 -8.53 7.84 -9.49
CA LEU A 87 -8.67 7.31 -10.84
C LEU A 87 -9.13 5.85 -10.84
N GLY A 88 -9.74 5.43 -11.95
CA GLY A 88 -10.14 4.05 -12.15
C GLY A 88 -11.28 3.63 -11.23
N ARG A 89 -11.35 2.34 -10.97
CA ARG A 89 -12.45 1.74 -10.22
C ARG A 89 -12.28 1.81 -8.70
N TRP A 90 -11.10 2.23 -8.22
CA TRP A 90 -10.83 2.19 -6.78
C TRP A 90 -11.82 3.05 -5.98
N ALA A 91 -11.92 4.33 -6.31
CA ALA A 91 -12.76 5.24 -5.54
C ALA A 91 -14.25 4.96 -5.70
N PRO A 92 -14.78 4.78 -6.93
CA PRO A 92 -16.22 4.60 -7.08
C PRO A 92 -16.71 3.18 -6.77
N VAL A 93 -15.90 2.15 -6.99
CA VAL A 93 -16.37 0.77 -6.89
C VAL A 93 -15.89 0.08 -5.62
N MET A 94 -14.58 0.14 -5.34
CA MET A 94 -14.03 -0.68 -4.24
C MET A 94 -13.98 0.06 -2.91
N ARG A 95 -13.58 1.32 -2.89
CA ARG A 95 -13.45 2.06 -1.63
C ARG A 95 -14.71 1.99 -0.76
N PRO A 96 -15.93 2.10 -1.32
CA PRO A 96 -17.14 1.99 -0.51
C PRO A 96 -17.37 0.63 0.13
N LYS A 97 -16.73 -0.42 -0.39
CA LYS A 97 -16.90 -1.79 0.12
C LYS A 97 -15.91 -2.15 1.21
N ILE A 98 -14.88 -1.34 1.41
CA ILE A 98 -13.87 -1.59 2.44
C ILE A 98 -14.51 -1.45 3.82
N LYS A 99 -14.33 -2.45 4.68
CA LYS A 99 -14.93 -2.46 6.01
C LYS A 99 -14.18 -1.59 6.99
N SER A 100 -12.87 -1.56 6.87
CA SER A 100 -12.04 -0.69 7.70
C SER A 100 -10.72 -0.40 7.00
N ARG A 101 -10.14 0.74 7.30
CA ARG A 101 -8.84 1.14 6.78
C ARG A 101 -8.07 1.87 7.86
N THR A 102 -6.83 1.45 8.06
CA THR A 102 -5.89 2.15 8.93
C THR A 102 -4.63 2.47 8.17
N ARG A 103 -3.98 3.57 8.52
CA ARG A 103 -2.73 4.01 7.91
C ARG A 103 -1.71 4.36 8.96
N ARG A 104 -0.45 4.05 8.67
CA ARG A 104 0.69 4.50 9.44
C ARG A 104 1.77 4.94 8.46
N ALA A 105 2.54 5.95 8.84
CA ALA A 105 3.58 6.47 7.97
C ALA A 105 4.70 7.08 8.81
N GLY A 106 5.91 7.10 8.26
CA GLY A 106 7.03 7.67 8.96
C GLY A 106 8.33 7.41 8.23
N PRO A 107 9.46 7.68 8.89
CA PRO A 107 10.77 7.40 8.32
C PRO A 107 11.11 5.93 8.39
N VAL A 108 11.87 5.46 7.41
CA VAL A 108 12.55 4.18 7.50
C VAL A 108 13.78 4.41 8.37
N VAL A 109 13.85 3.71 9.50
CA VAL A 109 14.93 3.94 10.46
C VAL A 109 16.17 3.14 10.11
N ALA A 110 15.98 1.91 9.61
CA ALA A 110 17.09 1.05 9.26
C ALA A 110 16.60 -0.08 8.37
N ARG A 111 17.47 -0.58 7.52
CA ARG A 111 17.21 -1.76 6.69
C ARG A 111 18.37 -2.71 6.83
N PHE A 112 18.03 -3.98 7.01
CA PHE A 112 19.03 -5.03 7.14
C PHE A 112 18.71 -6.13 6.16
N ASN A 113 19.72 -6.70 5.54
CA ASN A 113 19.52 -7.89 4.73
C ASN A 113 20.64 -8.88 5.02
N ASN A 114 20.40 -10.12 4.70
CA ASN A 114 21.39 -11.17 4.85
C ASN A 114 22.15 -11.29 3.53
N SER A 115 23.33 -10.71 3.48
CA SER A 115 24.12 -10.68 2.25
C SER A 115 24.72 -12.03 1.88
N SER A 116 24.62 -13.04 2.77
CA SER A 116 25.11 -14.37 2.48
C SER A 116 24.09 -15.23 1.72
N ASN A 117 22.89 -14.74 1.55
CA ASN A 117 21.84 -15.46 0.83
C ASN A 117 21.86 -15.18 -0.66
#